data_83d7bc383fdda4cce72c41319339d4d5
#
_entry.id   83d7bc383fdda4cce72c41319339d4d5
#
_cell.length_a   1.000
_cell.length_b   1.000
_cell.length_c   1.000
_cell.angle_alpha   90.00
_cell.angle_beta   90.00
_cell.angle_gamma   90.00
#
_symmetry.space_group_name_H-M   'P 1'
#
loop_
_entity.id
_entity.type
_entity.pdbx_description
1 polymer ?
#
loop_
_entity_poly.entity_id
_entity_poly.type
_entity_poly.pdbx_seq_one_letter_code
_entity_poly.pdbx_strand_id
1 'polypeptide(L)'
;MTTPAKQLKKDRSTGGAARLWALAALLLAVFLGSFFLGRYGVSLTLGQFLGLMAEGLQRVLTALVNWAGKPFGFAAERLFAVPVTWSSVMETIVLNIRMPRIIMACLVGCCLASAGACYQGVFQNPMAAPDLLGASTGACFGAALAILHGRSSAMITLYAFFFSLLTVLLVFVIGQRAPGQKTVNLILAGIMVSSLFSAGTSYIKLVADPGSKLPEITYWLMGSLSGTRGVDIRFAILPMALGLIPLLLIRWRLNLLTLGEEEARALGINTALLRLIVVVCATLVTAASVSVSGLIGWEIGRAHV
;
A
#
# COMPACT_ATOMS: atom_id res chain seq x y z
N MET A 1 24.96 -44.23 -0.13
CA MET A 1 25.29 -43.26 0.98
C MET A 1 24.95 -41.87 0.47
N THR A 2 23.80 -41.31 0.83
CA THR A 2 23.39 -39.94 0.47
C THR A 2 24.04 -38.98 1.46
N THR A 3 24.82 -38.03 0.93
CA THR A 3 25.64 -37.07 1.69
C THR A 3 24.73 -36.21 2.58
N PRO A 4 25.07 -35.96 3.88
CA PRO A 4 24.25 -35.21 4.83
C PRO A 4 23.90 -33.76 4.37
N ALA A 5 24.69 -33.17 3.48
CA ALA A 5 24.43 -31.87 2.90
C ALA A 5 23.15 -31.80 2.02
N LYS A 6 22.78 -32.92 1.37
CA LYS A 6 21.54 -32.98 0.54
C LYS A 6 20.29 -33.08 1.40
N GLN A 7 20.35 -33.70 2.57
CA GLN A 7 19.24 -33.77 3.52
C GLN A 7 18.99 -32.43 4.22
N LEU A 8 20.05 -31.73 4.64
CA LEU A 8 19.95 -30.40 5.25
C LEU A 8 19.37 -29.35 4.29
N LYS A 9 19.66 -29.45 2.96
CA LYS A 9 19.11 -28.55 1.95
C LYS A 9 17.64 -28.85 1.63
N LYS A 10 17.22 -30.10 1.75
CA LYS A 10 15.82 -30.53 1.55
C LYS A 10 14.93 -30.11 2.73
N ASP A 11 15.43 -30.23 3.97
CA ASP A 11 14.67 -29.82 5.17
C ASP A 11 14.49 -28.28 5.27
N ARG A 12 15.49 -27.51 4.87
CA ARG A 12 15.35 -26.03 4.80
C ARG A 12 14.35 -25.57 3.74
N SER A 13 14.28 -26.24 2.60
CA SER A 13 13.35 -25.88 1.52
C SER A 13 11.90 -26.24 1.83
N THR A 14 11.66 -27.39 2.46
CA THR A 14 10.31 -27.83 2.86
C THR A 14 9.76 -27.02 4.02
N GLY A 15 10.58 -26.64 5.00
CA GLY A 15 10.16 -25.76 6.10
C GLY A 15 9.79 -24.34 5.66
N GLY A 16 10.50 -23.79 4.65
CA GLY A 16 10.19 -22.48 4.09
C GLY A 16 8.84 -22.46 3.33
N ALA A 17 8.61 -23.45 2.48
CA ALA A 17 7.36 -23.58 1.75
C ALA A 17 6.16 -23.79 2.70
N ALA A 18 6.31 -24.65 3.70
CA ALA A 18 5.25 -24.90 4.70
C ALA A 18 4.87 -23.63 5.48
N ARG A 19 5.84 -22.79 5.85
CA ARG A 19 5.59 -21.51 6.50
C ARG A 19 4.84 -20.52 5.58
N LEU A 20 5.21 -20.45 4.30
CA LEU A 20 4.51 -19.60 3.32
C LEU A 20 3.06 -20.04 3.15
N TRP A 21 2.80 -21.35 3.04
CA TRP A 21 1.43 -21.87 2.95
C TRP A 21 0.63 -21.64 4.23
N ALA A 22 1.25 -21.76 5.41
CA ALA A 22 0.61 -21.45 6.69
C ALA A 22 0.23 -19.95 6.77
N LEU A 23 1.13 -19.04 6.36
CA LEU A 23 0.85 -17.61 6.31
C LEU A 23 -0.25 -17.28 5.29
N ALA A 24 -0.23 -17.91 4.13
CA ALA A 24 -1.28 -17.73 3.12
C ALA A 24 -2.65 -18.22 3.63
N ALA A 25 -2.68 -19.36 4.31
CA ALA A 25 -3.90 -19.90 4.93
C ALA A 25 -4.40 -18.97 6.04
N LEU A 26 -3.50 -18.45 6.88
CA LEU A 26 -3.85 -17.46 7.92
C LEU A 26 -4.40 -16.18 7.31
N LEU A 27 -3.76 -15.64 6.27
CA LEU A 27 -4.24 -14.46 5.56
C LEU A 27 -5.65 -14.69 5.00
N LEU A 28 -5.87 -15.85 4.36
CA LEU A 28 -7.18 -16.22 3.82
C LEU A 28 -8.23 -16.34 4.94
N ALA A 29 -7.89 -16.97 6.07
CA ALA A 29 -8.78 -17.10 7.21
C ALA A 29 -9.15 -15.73 7.81
N VAL A 30 -8.17 -14.83 7.97
CA VAL A 30 -8.41 -13.45 8.45
C VAL A 30 -9.24 -12.66 7.43
N PHE A 31 -8.93 -12.78 6.15
CA PHE A 31 -9.67 -12.13 5.07
C PHE A 31 -11.16 -12.55 5.09
N LEU A 32 -11.42 -13.83 5.11
CA LEU A 32 -12.79 -14.36 5.16
C LEU A 32 -13.48 -14.02 6.50
N GLY A 33 -12.77 -14.18 7.63
CA GLY A 33 -13.29 -13.85 8.97
C GLY A 33 -13.66 -12.37 9.13
N SER A 34 -12.96 -11.46 8.44
CA SER A 34 -13.21 -10.01 8.48
C SER A 34 -14.60 -9.64 7.93
N PHE A 35 -15.21 -10.48 7.08
CA PHE A 35 -16.57 -10.25 6.61
C PHE A 35 -17.64 -10.56 7.67
N PHE A 36 -17.34 -11.43 8.63
CA PHE A 36 -18.26 -11.81 9.71
C PHE A 36 -18.11 -10.89 10.92
N LEU A 37 -16.90 -10.34 11.14
CA LEU A 37 -16.62 -9.42 12.23
C LEU A 37 -16.94 -7.98 11.82
N GLY A 38 -17.74 -7.28 12.60
CA GLY A 38 -18.07 -5.88 12.33
C GLY A 38 -18.98 -5.26 13.37
N ARG A 39 -18.92 -3.94 13.52
CA ARG A 39 -19.71 -3.17 14.49
C ARG A 39 -21.22 -3.24 14.26
N TYR A 40 -21.66 -3.50 13.03
CA TYR A 40 -23.07 -3.73 12.72
C TYR A 40 -23.35 -5.20 12.95
N GLY A 41 -24.24 -5.53 13.90
CA GLY A 41 -24.64 -6.88 14.30
C GLY A 41 -25.48 -7.61 13.23
N VAL A 42 -24.93 -7.75 12.04
CA VAL A 42 -25.56 -8.53 10.96
C VAL A 42 -25.08 -9.98 11.10
N SER A 43 -26.00 -10.86 11.49
CA SER A 43 -25.75 -12.30 11.49
C SER A 43 -25.74 -12.82 10.05
N LEU A 44 -24.55 -12.98 9.47
CA LEU A 44 -24.37 -13.57 8.16
C LEU A 44 -24.33 -15.09 8.27
N THR A 45 -25.24 -15.77 7.59
CA THR A 45 -25.10 -17.22 7.36
C THR A 45 -24.10 -17.48 6.23
N LEU A 46 -23.45 -18.63 6.25
CA LEU A 46 -22.45 -18.97 5.20
C LEU A 46 -23.07 -18.93 3.79
N GLY A 47 -24.33 -19.37 3.63
CA GLY A 47 -25.03 -19.31 2.35
C GLY A 47 -25.26 -17.88 1.85
N GLN A 48 -25.68 -16.98 2.74
CA GLN A 48 -25.84 -15.55 2.41
C GLN A 48 -24.49 -14.89 2.05
N PHE A 49 -23.42 -15.25 2.77
CA PHE A 49 -22.09 -14.76 2.45
C PHE A 49 -21.63 -15.19 1.05
N LEU A 50 -21.77 -16.47 0.71
CA LEU A 50 -21.41 -16.98 -0.62
C LEU A 50 -22.26 -16.33 -1.72
N GLY A 51 -23.55 -16.14 -1.49
CA GLY A 51 -24.43 -15.43 -2.42
C GLY A 51 -24.01 -13.97 -2.63
N LEU A 52 -23.72 -13.25 -1.55
CA LEU A 52 -23.22 -11.85 -1.63
C LEU A 52 -21.86 -11.76 -2.35
N MET A 53 -20.95 -12.70 -2.13
CA MET A 53 -19.68 -12.75 -2.85
C MET A 53 -19.90 -13.02 -4.35
N ALA A 54 -20.81 -13.93 -4.70
CA ALA A 54 -21.19 -14.20 -6.08
C ALA A 54 -21.81 -12.97 -6.76
N GLU A 55 -22.69 -12.24 -6.07
CA GLU A 55 -23.25 -10.97 -6.55
C GLU A 55 -22.17 -9.89 -6.73
N GLY A 56 -21.24 -9.75 -5.78
CA GLY A 56 -20.10 -8.84 -5.90
C GLY A 56 -19.22 -9.16 -7.11
N LEU A 57 -18.88 -10.45 -7.30
CA LEU A 57 -18.11 -10.93 -8.44
C LEU A 57 -18.85 -10.65 -9.76
N GLN A 58 -20.14 -10.94 -9.82
CA GLN A 58 -20.97 -10.66 -10.98
C GLN A 58 -20.94 -9.19 -11.37
N ARG A 59 -21.06 -8.27 -10.40
CA ARG A 59 -20.98 -6.80 -10.66
C ARG A 59 -19.65 -6.40 -11.26
N VAL A 60 -18.54 -6.93 -10.74
CA VAL A 60 -17.20 -6.68 -11.26
C VAL A 60 -17.05 -7.24 -12.67
N LEU A 61 -17.45 -8.49 -12.91
CA LEU A 61 -17.39 -9.12 -14.23
C LEU A 61 -18.28 -8.40 -15.26
N THR A 62 -19.50 -8.03 -14.89
CA THR A 62 -20.40 -7.26 -15.77
C THR A 62 -19.79 -5.90 -16.09
N ALA A 63 -19.18 -5.22 -15.11
CA ALA A 63 -18.49 -3.94 -15.35
C ALA A 63 -17.30 -4.09 -16.29
N LEU A 64 -16.51 -5.16 -16.17
CA LEU A 64 -15.37 -5.46 -17.06
C LEU A 64 -15.84 -5.78 -18.47
N VAL A 65 -16.88 -6.62 -18.62
CA VAL A 65 -17.47 -6.97 -19.93
C VAL A 65 -18.03 -5.72 -20.60
N ASN A 66 -18.74 -4.87 -19.87
CA ASN A 66 -19.29 -3.62 -20.41
C ASN A 66 -18.19 -2.63 -20.77
N TRP A 67 -17.10 -2.57 -20.00
CA TRP A 67 -15.94 -1.74 -20.34
C TRP A 67 -15.25 -2.22 -21.62
N ALA A 68 -15.01 -3.53 -21.73
CA ALA A 68 -14.43 -4.14 -22.93
C ALA A 68 -15.37 -4.12 -24.15
N GLY A 69 -16.68 -4.19 -23.93
CA GLY A 69 -17.71 -4.18 -24.95
C GLY A 69 -18.08 -2.77 -25.47
N LYS A 70 -17.70 -1.72 -24.74
CA LYS A 70 -18.00 -0.33 -25.14
C LYS A 70 -17.66 0.00 -26.60
N PRO A 71 -16.45 -0.37 -27.12
CA PRO A 71 -16.12 -0.09 -28.53
C PRO A 71 -17.03 -0.82 -29.54
N PHE A 72 -17.68 -1.91 -29.11
CA PHE A 72 -18.52 -2.77 -29.94
C PHE A 72 -20.02 -2.55 -29.73
N GLY A 73 -20.41 -1.58 -28.91
CA GLY A 73 -21.83 -1.30 -28.58
C GLY A 73 -22.51 -2.39 -27.76
N PHE A 74 -21.74 -3.31 -27.12
CA PHE A 74 -22.25 -4.40 -26.33
C PHE A 74 -22.40 -4.00 -24.85
N ALA A 75 -23.60 -4.22 -24.28
CA ALA A 75 -23.86 -4.02 -22.86
C ALA A 75 -24.61 -5.24 -22.31
N ALA A 76 -24.00 -5.92 -21.33
CA ALA A 76 -24.64 -7.01 -20.58
C ALA A 76 -25.29 -6.44 -19.32
N GLU A 77 -26.56 -6.74 -19.10
CA GLU A 77 -27.24 -6.36 -17.85
C GLU A 77 -26.79 -7.23 -16.67
N ARG A 78 -26.77 -8.54 -16.89
CA ARG A 78 -26.30 -9.55 -15.91
C ARG A 78 -25.68 -10.74 -16.63
N LEU A 79 -24.58 -11.28 -16.07
CA LEU A 79 -23.91 -12.47 -16.63
C LEU A 79 -24.54 -13.78 -16.11
N PHE A 80 -25.01 -13.77 -14.86
CA PHE A 80 -25.69 -14.91 -14.23
C PHE A 80 -26.66 -14.42 -13.14
N ALA A 81 -27.69 -15.24 -12.82
CA ALA A 81 -28.66 -14.93 -11.78
C ALA A 81 -28.18 -15.49 -10.43
N VAL A 82 -28.13 -14.66 -9.41
CA VAL A 82 -27.86 -15.07 -8.03
C VAL A 82 -29.16 -15.01 -7.25
N PRO A 83 -29.58 -16.11 -6.58
CA PRO A 83 -30.81 -16.10 -5.75
C PRO A 83 -30.57 -15.16 -4.54
N VAL A 84 -31.38 -14.11 -4.44
CA VAL A 84 -31.29 -13.11 -3.37
C VAL A 84 -31.99 -13.67 -2.12
N THR A 85 -31.17 -14.02 -1.11
CA THR A 85 -31.66 -14.55 0.19
C THR A 85 -31.36 -13.60 1.35
N TRP A 86 -30.96 -12.35 1.05
CA TRP A 86 -30.52 -11.33 2.01
C TRP A 86 -31.30 -10.03 1.85
N SER A 87 -31.27 -9.19 2.87
CA SER A 87 -31.88 -7.86 2.83
C SER A 87 -30.99 -6.84 2.11
N SER A 88 -31.58 -5.77 1.56
CA SER A 88 -30.86 -4.66 0.94
C SER A 88 -29.86 -3.96 1.88
N VAL A 89 -30.18 -3.93 3.18
CA VAL A 89 -29.29 -3.41 4.22
C VAL A 89 -28.06 -4.29 4.37
N MET A 90 -28.23 -5.61 4.40
CA MET A 90 -27.12 -6.58 4.47
C MET A 90 -26.20 -6.46 3.26
N GLU A 91 -26.77 -6.33 2.08
CA GLU A 91 -26.04 -6.12 0.84
C GLU A 91 -25.19 -4.85 0.89
N THR A 92 -25.78 -3.74 1.31
CA THR A 92 -25.07 -2.47 1.45
C THR A 92 -23.91 -2.55 2.46
N ILE A 93 -24.13 -3.19 3.61
CA ILE A 93 -23.09 -3.35 4.63
C ILE A 93 -21.94 -4.21 4.12
N VAL A 94 -22.22 -5.31 3.46
CA VAL A 94 -21.18 -6.24 3.01
C VAL A 94 -20.46 -5.72 1.78
N LEU A 95 -21.18 -5.32 0.72
CA LEU A 95 -20.58 -4.95 -0.56
C LEU A 95 -20.06 -3.50 -0.60
N ASN A 96 -20.75 -2.55 0.05
CA ASN A 96 -20.39 -1.13 -0.05
C ASN A 96 -19.57 -0.62 1.13
N ILE A 97 -19.59 -1.31 2.29
CA ILE A 97 -18.85 -0.88 3.47
C ILE A 97 -17.71 -1.84 3.81
N ARG A 98 -18.00 -3.14 4.01
CA ARG A 98 -16.99 -4.12 4.45
C ARG A 98 -16.02 -4.49 3.33
N MET A 99 -16.52 -4.83 2.16
CA MET A 99 -15.70 -5.28 1.03
C MET A 99 -14.65 -4.24 0.60
N PRO A 100 -14.97 -2.96 0.35
CA PRO A 100 -13.98 -1.97 -0.02
C PRO A 100 -12.89 -1.80 1.05
N ARG A 101 -13.27 -1.82 2.32
CA ARG A 101 -12.33 -1.70 3.45
C ARG A 101 -11.36 -2.87 3.51
N ILE A 102 -11.85 -4.11 3.38
CA ILE A 102 -11.03 -5.33 3.43
C ILE A 102 -10.08 -5.37 2.24
N ILE A 103 -10.57 -5.07 1.02
CA ILE A 103 -9.74 -5.00 -0.18
C ILE A 103 -8.65 -3.94 -0.02
N MET A 104 -9.00 -2.74 0.45
CA MET A 104 -8.04 -1.67 0.65
C MET A 104 -7.00 -2.04 1.71
N ALA A 105 -7.39 -2.70 2.80
CA ALA A 105 -6.45 -3.18 3.83
C ALA A 105 -5.41 -4.15 3.23
N CYS A 106 -5.85 -5.09 2.39
CA CYS A 106 -4.96 -6.02 1.70
C CYS A 106 -4.02 -5.29 0.73
N LEU A 107 -4.54 -4.34 -0.06
CA LEU A 107 -3.74 -3.56 -1.01
C LEU A 107 -2.69 -2.70 -0.30
N VAL A 108 -3.10 -1.96 0.72
CA VAL A 108 -2.19 -1.10 1.52
C VAL A 108 -1.13 -1.95 2.21
N GLY A 109 -1.51 -3.05 2.85
CA GLY A 109 -0.57 -3.95 3.51
C GLY A 109 0.44 -4.57 2.53
N CYS A 110 -0.02 -5.03 1.35
CA CYS A 110 0.84 -5.55 0.30
C CYS A 110 1.82 -4.48 -0.22
N CYS A 111 1.35 -3.27 -0.46
CA CYS A 111 2.14 -2.15 -0.95
C CYS A 111 3.22 -1.72 0.06
N LEU A 112 2.84 -1.50 1.33
CA LEU A 112 3.77 -1.07 2.38
C LEU A 112 4.80 -2.15 2.71
N ALA A 113 4.38 -3.43 2.79
CA ALA A 113 5.30 -4.54 3.01
C ALA A 113 6.32 -4.69 1.87
N SER A 114 5.85 -4.57 0.61
CA SER A 114 6.72 -4.64 -0.56
C SER A 114 7.70 -3.46 -0.62
N ALA A 115 7.24 -2.24 -0.36
CA ALA A 115 8.09 -1.05 -0.32
C ALA A 115 9.14 -1.16 0.80
N GLY A 116 8.73 -1.62 1.99
CA GLY A 116 9.63 -1.84 3.13
C GLY A 116 10.72 -2.86 2.81
N ALA A 117 10.35 -4.03 2.28
CA ALA A 117 11.31 -5.05 1.89
C ALA A 117 12.31 -4.56 0.82
N CYS A 118 11.83 -3.77 -0.15
CA CYS A 118 12.68 -3.17 -1.17
C CYS A 118 13.64 -2.14 -0.59
N TYR A 119 13.19 -1.28 0.34
CA TYR A 119 14.07 -0.33 1.01
C TYR A 119 15.10 -1.02 1.89
N GLN A 120 14.71 -2.06 2.64
CA GLN A 120 15.68 -2.86 3.41
C GLN A 120 16.78 -3.43 2.53
N GLY A 121 16.44 -3.95 1.34
CA GLY A 121 17.42 -4.48 0.39
C GLY A 121 18.32 -3.40 -0.21
N VAL A 122 17.75 -2.26 -0.64
CA VAL A 122 18.53 -1.16 -1.28
C VAL A 122 19.42 -0.43 -0.30
N PHE A 123 18.95 -0.19 0.93
CA PHE A 123 19.71 0.50 1.96
C PHE A 123 20.59 -0.44 2.80
N GLN A 124 20.51 -1.76 2.55
CA GLN A 124 21.21 -2.80 3.31
C GLN A 124 21.05 -2.62 4.83
N ASN A 125 19.85 -2.18 5.22
CA ASN A 125 19.52 -1.89 6.61
C ASN A 125 18.14 -2.51 6.94
N PRO A 126 18.09 -3.50 7.85
CA PRO A 126 16.83 -4.15 8.23
C PRO A 126 15.86 -3.22 8.96
N MET A 127 16.32 -2.05 9.39
CA MET A 127 15.48 -1.02 10.03
C MET A 127 14.91 -0.01 9.04
N ALA A 128 15.23 -0.13 7.74
CA ALA A 128 14.69 0.77 6.72
C ALA A 128 13.18 0.58 6.58
N ALA A 129 12.43 1.67 6.70
CA ALA A 129 10.98 1.73 6.65
C ALA A 129 10.50 2.35 5.32
N PRO A 130 9.26 2.08 4.87
CA PRO A 130 8.69 2.76 3.70
C PRO A 130 8.71 4.28 3.81
N ASP A 131 8.69 4.80 5.03
CA ASP A 131 8.70 6.24 5.33
C ASP A 131 10.10 6.85 5.49
N LEU A 132 11.16 6.09 5.29
CA LEU A 132 12.54 6.56 5.45
C LEU A 132 12.85 7.84 4.64
N LEU A 133 12.20 8.00 3.50
CA LEU A 133 12.35 9.16 2.62
C LEU A 133 11.26 10.22 2.83
N GLY A 134 10.45 10.11 3.90
CA GLY A 134 9.48 11.12 4.29
C GLY A 134 8.21 11.17 3.45
N ALA A 135 7.86 10.09 2.75
CA ALA A 135 6.65 10.02 1.95
C ALA A 135 5.38 10.29 2.77
N SER A 136 5.29 9.72 3.99
CA SER A 136 4.13 9.90 4.88
C SER A 136 4.07 11.31 5.47
N THR A 137 5.20 11.91 5.82
CA THR A 137 5.21 13.29 6.36
C THR A 137 4.79 14.30 5.31
N GLY A 138 5.20 14.11 4.04
CA GLY A 138 4.70 14.90 2.93
C GLY A 138 3.20 14.73 2.70
N ALA A 139 2.69 13.51 2.76
CA ALA A 139 1.26 13.23 2.66
C ALA A 139 0.47 13.93 3.78
N CYS A 140 0.96 13.88 5.02
CA CYS A 140 0.36 14.54 6.18
C CYS A 140 0.27 16.06 5.98
N PHE A 141 1.33 16.69 5.50
CA PHE A 141 1.34 18.11 5.18
C PHE A 141 0.32 18.46 4.09
N GLY A 142 0.32 17.69 2.98
CA GLY A 142 -0.61 17.90 1.87
C GLY A 142 -2.07 17.77 2.29
N ALA A 143 -2.40 16.73 3.06
CA ALA A 143 -3.74 16.53 3.59
C ALA A 143 -4.15 17.66 4.54
N ALA A 144 -3.29 18.03 5.49
CA ALA A 144 -3.56 19.12 6.43
C ALA A 144 -3.79 20.44 5.70
N LEU A 145 -3.01 20.74 4.66
CA LEU A 145 -3.18 21.93 3.83
C LEU A 145 -4.52 21.91 3.08
N ALA A 146 -4.91 20.79 2.51
CA ALA A 146 -6.18 20.64 1.81
C ALA A 146 -7.38 20.80 2.77
N ILE A 147 -7.31 20.20 3.96
CA ILE A 147 -8.35 20.31 5.00
C ILE A 147 -8.45 21.76 5.51
N LEU A 148 -7.33 22.45 5.75
CA LEU A 148 -7.31 23.84 6.15
C LEU A 148 -8.10 24.72 5.17
N HIS A 149 -7.93 24.47 3.85
CA HIS A 149 -8.65 25.20 2.80
C HIS A 149 -10.06 24.66 2.51
N GLY A 150 -10.59 23.74 3.30
CA GLY A 150 -11.95 23.19 3.16
C GLY A 150 -12.16 22.43 1.85
N ARG A 151 -11.15 21.73 1.35
CA ARG A 151 -11.24 20.96 0.08
C ARG A 151 -12.04 19.67 0.28
N SER A 152 -12.59 19.15 -0.82
CA SER A 152 -13.33 17.89 -0.81
C SER A 152 -12.40 16.69 -0.47
N SER A 153 -12.98 15.57 -0.03
CA SER A 153 -12.24 14.34 0.30
C SER A 153 -11.32 13.87 -0.85
N ALA A 154 -11.78 13.95 -2.10
CA ALA A 154 -10.96 13.59 -3.27
C ALA A 154 -9.75 14.51 -3.42
N MET A 155 -9.91 15.81 -3.15
CA MET A 155 -8.81 16.78 -3.18
C MET A 155 -7.84 16.56 -2.03
N ILE A 156 -8.30 16.18 -0.84
CA ILE A 156 -7.44 15.82 0.30
C ILE A 156 -6.52 14.65 -0.10
N THR A 157 -7.08 13.59 -0.69
CA THR A 157 -6.32 12.45 -1.21
C THR A 157 -5.30 12.87 -2.27
N LEU A 158 -5.71 13.74 -3.22
CA LEU A 158 -4.84 14.22 -4.29
C LEU A 158 -3.67 15.07 -3.74
N TYR A 159 -3.94 15.98 -2.78
CA TYR A 159 -2.91 16.79 -2.14
C TYR A 159 -1.95 15.90 -1.33
N ALA A 160 -2.46 14.94 -0.56
CA ALA A 160 -1.64 13.99 0.18
C ALA A 160 -0.70 13.22 -0.77
N PHE A 161 -1.24 12.69 -1.87
CA PHE A 161 -0.47 11.98 -2.89
C PHE A 161 0.61 12.87 -3.54
N PHE A 162 0.24 14.07 -3.97
CA PHE A 162 1.16 15.01 -4.62
C PHE A 162 2.30 15.42 -3.69
N PHE A 163 1.98 15.84 -2.46
CA PHE A 163 3.01 16.28 -1.50
C PHE A 163 3.89 15.12 -1.01
N SER A 164 3.37 13.91 -0.94
CA SER A 164 4.17 12.70 -0.70
C SER A 164 5.25 12.51 -1.78
N LEU A 165 4.86 12.56 -3.06
CA LEU A 165 5.80 12.46 -4.18
C LEU A 165 6.80 13.63 -4.21
N LEU A 166 6.33 14.85 -3.97
CA LEU A 166 7.16 16.05 -3.92
C LEU A 166 8.23 15.94 -2.83
N THR A 167 7.87 15.46 -1.64
CA THR A 167 8.80 15.26 -0.53
C THR A 167 9.94 14.33 -0.92
N VAL A 168 9.61 13.16 -1.48
CA VAL A 168 10.64 12.18 -1.89
C VAL A 168 11.46 12.68 -3.08
N LEU A 169 10.86 13.43 -4.00
CA LEU A 169 11.58 14.08 -5.09
C LEU A 169 12.64 15.07 -4.52
N LEU A 170 12.26 15.90 -3.54
CA LEU A 170 13.19 16.82 -2.86
C LEU A 170 14.33 16.06 -2.17
N VAL A 171 13.99 15.01 -1.42
CA VAL A 171 14.98 14.14 -0.77
C VAL A 171 15.94 13.53 -1.78
N PHE A 172 15.41 13.02 -2.90
CA PHE A 172 16.23 12.42 -3.94
C PHE A 172 17.17 13.44 -4.59
N VAL A 173 16.68 14.63 -4.94
CA VAL A 173 17.49 15.70 -5.54
C VAL A 173 18.59 16.16 -4.60
N ILE A 174 18.30 16.37 -3.32
CA ILE A 174 19.27 16.77 -2.30
C ILE A 174 20.29 15.65 -2.08
N GLY A 175 19.85 14.42 -1.87
CA GLY A 175 20.72 13.27 -1.62
C GLY A 175 21.66 12.94 -2.78
N GLN A 176 21.21 13.15 -4.03
CA GLN A 176 22.06 12.95 -5.22
C GLN A 176 23.12 14.02 -5.41
N ARG A 177 22.86 15.27 -5.01
CA ARG A 177 23.82 16.38 -5.12
C ARG A 177 24.86 16.40 -4.01
N ALA A 178 24.56 15.84 -2.85
CA ALA A 178 25.48 15.81 -1.72
C ALA A 178 26.70 14.92 -2.02
N PRO A 179 27.92 15.36 -1.60
CA PRO A 179 29.13 14.54 -1.72
C PRO A 179 29.10 13.35 -0.74
N GLY A 180 29.81 12.27 -1.06
CA GLY A 180 29.94 11.10 -0.20
C GLY A 180 29.03 9.94 -0.58
N GLN A 181 28.69 9.07 0.39
CA GLN A 181 27.90 7.87 0.16
C GLN A 181 26.45 8.20 -0.12
N LYS A 182 25.95 7.83 -1.30
CA LYS A 182 24.59 8.17 -1.76
C LYS A 182 23.50 7.63 -0.85
N THR A 183 23.67 6.44 -0.27
CA THR A 183 22.73 5.84 0.68
C THR A 183 22.57 6.70 1.94
N VAL A 184 23.69 7.11 2.55
CA VAL A 184 23.70 7.95 3.76
C VAL A 184 23.09 9.31 3.45
N ASN A 185 23.46 9.91 2.31
CA ASN A 185 22.94 11.21 1.88
C ASN A 185 21.41 11.19 1.70
N LEU A 186 20.85 10.11 1.12
CA LEU A 186 19.39 9.96 0.98
C LEU A 186 18.69 9.88 2.34
N ILE A 187 19.26 9.14 3.30
CA ILE A 187 18.70 9.02 4.66
C ILE A 187 18.72 10.38 5.36
N LEU A 188 19.86 11.06 5.36
CA LEU A 188 20.01 12.38 5.99
C LEU A 188 19.08 13.42 5.35
N ALA A 189 19.02 13.46 4.02
CA ALA A 189 18.08 14.32 3.30
C ALA A 189 16.62 13.99 3.67
N GLY A 190 16.27 12.69 3.81
CA GLY A 190 14.96 12.23 4.27
C GLY A 190 14.61 12.80 5.63
N ILE A 191 15.50 12.71 6.61
CA ILE A 191 15.29 13.25 7.96
C ILE A 191 15.09 14.78 7.90
N MET A 192 15.93 15.51 7.16
CA MET A 192 15.84 16.96 7.04
C MET A 192 14.53 17.43 6.41
N VAL A 193 14.16 16.83 5.27
CA VAL A 193 12.94 17.21 4.54
C VAL A 193 11.69 16.81 5.33
N SER A 194 11.69 15.62 5.96
CA SER A 194 10.60 15.19 6.84
C SER A 194 10.39 16.14 8.01
N SER A 195 11.46 16.62 8.64
CA SER A 195 11.39 17.60 9.73
C SER A 195 10.76 18.91 9.27
N LEU A 196 11.11 19.39 8.05
CA LEU A 196 10.52 20.59 7.46
C LEU A 196 9.01 20.43 7.23
N PHE A 197 8.58 19.33 6.62
CA PHE A 197 7.14 19.07 6.39
C PHE A 197 6.38 18.84 7.70
N SER A 198 7.01 18.21 8.70
CA SER A 198 6.42 18.05 10.04
C SER A 198 6.23 19.38 10.75
N ALA A 199 7.21 20.29 10.67
CA ALA A 199 7.09 21.65 11.18
C ALA A 199 5.97 22.42 10.46
N GLY A 200 5.87 22.28 9.12
CA GLY A 200 4.77 22.84 8.34
C GLY A 200 3.40 22.32 8.76
N THR A 201 3.29 21.01 9.00
CA THR A 201 2.04 20.38 9.51
C THR A 201 1.69 20.92 10.89
N SER A 202 2.67 21.11 11.77
CA SER A 202 2.45 21.69 13.11
C SER A 202 2.00 23.13 13.02
N TYR A 203 2.56 23.93 12.10
CA TYR A 203 2.10 25.29 11.84
C TYR A 203 0.63 25.32 11.34
N ILE A 204 0.29 24.42 10.41
CA ILE A 204 -1.10 24.31 9.91
C ILE A 204 -2.06 24.02 11.08
N LYS A 205 -1.70 23.10 11.99
CA LYS A 205 -2.52 22.80 13.18
C LYS A 205 -2.67 24.00 14.10
N LEU A 206 -1.64 24.85 14.21
CA LEU A 206 -1.67 26.04 15.06
C LEU A 206 -2.66 27.09 14.53
N VAL A 207 -2.75 27.26 13.22
CA VAL A 207 -3.64 28.25 12.59
C VAL A 207 -5.01 27.71 12.22
N ALA A 208 -5.23 26.40 12.36
CA ALA A 208 -6.49 25.74 12.05
C ALA A 208 -7.56 26.09 13.10
N ASP A 209 -8.81 26.24 12.64
CA ASP A 209 -9.94 26.44 13.54
C ASP A 209 -10.08 25.27 14.53
N PRO A 210 -10.06 25.54 15.86
CA PRO A 210 -10.11 24.49 16.88
C PRO A 210 -11.43 23.72 16.89
N GLY A 211 -12.53 24.31 16.47
CA GLY A 211 -13.86 23.70 16.52
C GLY A 211 -14.14 22.74 15.37
N SER A 212 -13.49 22.92 14.22
CA SER A 212 -13.81 22.16 13.02
C SER A 212 -12.57 21.57 12.34
N LYS A 213 -11.62 22.40 11.92
CA LYS A 213 -10.50 21.99 11.06
C LYS A 213 -9.41 21.21 11.82
N LEU A 214 -9.08 21.62 13.03
CA LEU A 214 -8.05 20.95 13.82
C LEU A 214 -8.45 19.50 14.17
N PRO A 215 -9.69 19.20 14.62
CA PRO A 215 -10.13 17.81 14.79
C PRO A 215 -10.07 17.00 13.49
N GLU A 216 -10.53 17.57 12.36
CA GLU A 216 -10.50 16.88 11.05
C GLU A 216 -9.07 16.51 10.63
N ILE A 217 -8.12 17.45 10.75
CA ILE A 217 -6.69 17.19 10.48
C ILE A 217 -6.17 16.11 11.42
N THR A 218 -6.48 16.18 12.71
CA THR A 218 -6.00 15.21 13.69
C THR A 218 -6.52 13.80 13.40
N TYR A 219 -7.82 13.66 13.08
CA TYR A 219 -8.40 12.37 12.69
C TYR A 219 -7.78 11.81 11.42
N TRP A 220 -7.50 12.66 10.41
CA TRP A 220 -6.83 12.21 9.20
C TRP A 220 -5.41 11.71 9.48
N LEU A 221 -4.66 12.42 10.33
CA LEU A 221 -3.29 12.05 10.72
C LEU A 221 -3.23 10.76 11.54
N MET A 222 -4.29 10.39 12.25
CA MET A 222 -4.35 9.10 12.97
C MET A 222 -4.43 7.90 12.02
N GLY A 223 -4.83 8.13 10.78
CA GLY A 223 -5.02 7.08 9.78
C GLY A 223 -6.23 6.19 10.08
N SER A 224 -6.98 5.85 9.05
CA SER A 224 -8.13 4.95 9.18
C SER A 224 -8.60 4.44 7.83
N LEU A 225 -8.97 3.17 7.78
CA LEU A 225 -9.68 2.58 6.64
C LEU A 225 -11.21 2.61 6.80
N SER A 226 -11.72 3.20 7.90
CA SER A 226 -13.17 3.17 8.19
C SER A 226 -14.02 3.91 7.17
N GLY A 227 -13.48 4.95 6.55
CA GLY A 227 -14.13 5.76 5.53
C GLY A 227 -13.92 5.31 4.09
N THR A 228 -13.19 4.21 3.85
CA THR A 228 -12.85 3.73 2.50
C THR A 228 -14.08 3.37 1.68
N ARG A 229 -14.14 3.89 0.46
CA ARG A 229 -15.20 3.65 -0.52
C ARG A 229 -14.62 3.05 -1.80
N GLY A 230 -15.48 2.46 -2.65
CA GLY A 230 -15.05 1.89 -3.93
C GLY A 230 -14.37 2.91 -4.88
N VAL A 231 -14.64 4.20 -4.71
CA VAL A 231 -13.97 5.29 -5.47
C VAL A 231 -12.51 5.40 -5.08
N ASP A 232 -12.20 5.26 -3.78
CA ASP A 232 -10.83 5.35 -3.26
C ASP A 232 -9.97 4.19 -3.76
N ILE A 233 -10.57 2.98 -3.90
CA ILE A 233 -9.89 1.83 -4.51
C ILE A 233 -9.55 2.12 -5.97
N ARG A 234 -10.50 2.67 -6.74
CA ARG A 234 -10.27 3.00 -8.16
C ARG A 234 -9.18 4.04 -8.36
N PHE A 235 -9.07 5.00 -7.44
CA PHE A 235 -7.99 5.98 -7.44
C PHE A 235 -6.63 5.34 -7.12
N ALA A 236 -6.59 4.50 -6.07
CA ALA A 236 -5.34 3.93 -5.54
C ALA A 236 -4.78 2.78 -6.38
N ILE A 237 -5.63 1.98 -7.03
CA ILE A 237 -5.22 0.73 -7.70
C ILE A 237 -4.22 0.96 -8.84
N LEU A 238 -4.38 2.06 -9.60
CA LEU A 238 -3.49 2.36 -10.72
C LEU A 238 -2.07 2.71 -10.25
N PRO A 239 -1.84 3.70 -9.37
CA PRO A 239 -0.50 4.00 -8.87
C PRO A 239 0.09 2.85 -8.05
N MET A 240 -0.72 2.10 -7.28
CA MET A 240 -0.26 0.90 -6.58
C MET A 240 0.24 -0.18 -7.56
N ALA A 241 -0.49 -0.47 -8.62
CA ALA A 241 -0.09 -1.45 -9.63
C ALA A 241 1.16 -1.00 -10.40
N LEU A 242 1.22 0.28 -10.80
CA LEU A 242 2.38 0.86 -11.50
C LEU A 242 3.66 0.82 -10.66
N GLY A 243 3.56 0.91 -9.35
CA GLY A 243 4.72 0.77 -8.47
C GLY A 243 5.02 -0.69 -8.10
N LEU A 244 4.00 -1.51 -7.78
CA LEU A 244 4.18 -2.87 -7.29
C LEU A 244 4.66 -3.83 -8.38
N ILE A 245 4.12 -3.73 -9.61
CA ILE A 245 4.50 -4.63 -10.71
C ILE A 245 6.00 -4.54 -11.04
N PRO A 246 6.61 -3.35 -11.25
CA PRO A 246 8.04 -3.26 -11.46
C PRO A 246 8.86 -3.78 -10.27
N LEU A 247 8.45 -3.51 -9.01
CA LEU A 247 9.14 -4.03 -7.83
C LEU A 247 9.16 -5.58 -7.83
N LEU A 248 8.06 -6.22 -8.18
CA LEU A 248 7.99 -7.68 -8.30
C LEU A 248 8.87 -8.23 -9.45
N LEU A 249 8.93 -7.53 -10.58
CA LEU A 249 9.74 -7.93 -11.72
C LEU A 249 11.26 -7.84 -11.44
N ILE A 250 11.67 -6.82 -10.67
CA ILE A 250 13.09 -6.63 -10.34
C ILE A 250 13.53 -7.36 -9.07
N ARG A 251 12.65 -8.11 -8.39
CA ARG A 251 12.94 -8.79 -7.11
C ARG A 251 14.23 -9.61 -7.12
N TRP A 252 14.53 -10.26 -8.24
CA TRP A 252 15.78 -11.04 -8.39
C TRP A 252 17.02 -10.14 -8.32
N ARG A 253 16.99 -8.98 -8.99
CA ARG A 253 18.09 -8.02 -8.96
C ARG A 253 18.27 -7.37 -7.58
N LEU A 254 17.17 -7.20 -6.84
CA LEU A 254 17.23 -6.72 -5.45
C LEU A 254 17.96 -7.69 -4.54
N ASN A 255 17.76 -9.00 -4.70
CA ASN A 255 18.50 -10.00 -3.92
C ASN A 255 20.01 -9.95 -4.17
N LEU A 256 20.44 -9.54 -5.36
CA LEU A 256 21.88 -9.40 -5.66
C LEU A 256 22.49 -8.15 -4.98
N LEU A 257 21.70 -7.10 -4.73
CA LEU A 257 22.16 -5.94 -3.94
C LEU A 257 22.46 -6.29 -2.48
N THR A 258 21.83 -7.33 -1.93
CA THR A 258 22.08 -7.76 -0.54
C THR A 258 23.49 -8.35 -0.35
N LEU A 259 24.15 -8.78 -1.43
CA LEU A 259 25.51 -9.29 -1.40
C LEU A 259 26.56 -8.17 -1.23
N GLY A 260 26.22 -6.95 -1.61
CA GLY A 260 27.10 -5.79 -1.61
C GLY A 260 27.01 -4.99 -2.92
N GLU A 261 27.34 -3.69 -2.87
CA GLU A 261 27.24 -2.85 -4.08
C GLU A 261 28.36 -3.16 -5.07
N GLU A 262 29.54 -3.51 -4.59
CA GLU A 262 30.71 -3.87 -5.44
C GLU A 262 30.48 -5.22 -6.12
N GLU A 263 30.00 -6.21 -5.39
CA GLU A 263 29.67 -7.54 -5.89
C GLU A 263 28.53 -7.48 -6.92
N ALA A 264 27.50 -6.69 -6.66
CA ALA A 264 26.40 -6.50 -7.60
C ALA A 264 26.87 -5.85 -8.92
N ARG A 265 27.81 -4.88 -8.84
CA ARG A 265 28.41 -4.26 -10.03
C ARG A 265 29.30 -5.23 -10.79
N ALA A 266 30.07 -6.07 -10.09
CA ALA A 266 30.88 -7.13 -10.72
C ALA A 266 30.01 -8.14 -11.49
N LEU A 267 28.77 -8.36 -11.05
CA LEU A 267 27.77 -9.17 -11.75
C LEU A 267 27.03 -8.42 -12.89
N GLY A 268 27.48 -7.20 -13.23
CA GLY A 268 26.93 -6.41 -14.34
C GLY A 268 25.63 -5.65 -14.01
N ILE A 269 25.28 -5.48 -12.72
CA ILE A 269 24.09 -4.75 -12.33
C ILE A 269 24.39 -3.26 -12.20
N ASN A 270 23.60 -2.43 -12.89
CA ASN A 270 23.63 -0.99 -12.67
C ASN A 270 22.89 -0.65 -11.35
N THR A 271 23.66 -0.58 -10.26
CA THR A 271 23.14 -0.35 -8.90
C THR A 271 22.45 1.03 -8.76
N ALA A 272 22.94 2.05 -9.48
CA ALA A 272 22.34 3.39 -9.45
C ALA A 272 20.95 3.41 -10.10
N LEU A 273 20.81 2.79 -11.28
CA LEU A 273 19.51 2.67 -11.96
C LEU A 273 18.53 1.81 -11.14
N LEU A 274 18.99 0.70 -10.58
CA LEU A 274 18.17 -0.18 -9.76
C LEU A 274 17.66 0.56 -8.50
N ARG A 275 18.54 1.33 -7.82
CA ARG A 275 18.17 2.17 -6.68
C ARG A 275 17.12 3.22 -7.07
N LEU A 276 17.30 3.88 -8.21
CA LEU A 276 16.33 4.86 -8.72
C LEU A 276 14.95 4.23 -8.95
N ILE A 277 14.89 3.09 -9.65
CA ILE A 277 13.63 2.38 -9.93
C ILE A 277 12.95 1.99 -8.61
N VAL A 278 13.69 1.44 -7.65
CA VAL A 278 13.13 1.05 -6.34
C VAL A 278 12.60 2.26 -5.61
N VAL A 279 13.37 3.35 -5.51
CA VAL A 279 12.92 4.57 -4.81
C VAL A 279 11.64 5.11 -5.44
N VAL A 280 11.59 5.24 -6.76
CA VAL A 280 10.40 5.76 -7.47
C VAL A 280 9.19 4.84 -7.26
N CYS A 281 9.34 3.53 -7.49
CA CYS A 281 8.23 2.58 -7.36
C CYS A 281 7.77 2.43 -5.91
N ALA A 282 8.69 2.30 -4.95
CA ALA A 282 8.36 2.19 -3.53
C ALA A 282 7.69 3.47 -3.01
N THR A 283 8.15 4.65 -3.45
CA THR A 283 7.48 5.92 -3.15
C THR A 283 6.07 5.96 -3.71
N LEU A 284 5.88 5.53 -4.95
CA LEU A 284 4.58 5.56 -5.60
C LEU A 284 3.55 4.70 -4.85
N VAL A 285 3.93 3.48 -4.44
CA VAL A 285 3.03 2.60 -3.67
C VAL A 285 2.80 3.13 -2.25
N THR A 286 3.80 3.72 -1.61
CA THR A 286 3.66 4.33 -0.28
C THR A 286 2.77 5.56 -0.33
N ALA A 287 3.01 6.47 -1.29
CA ALA A 287 2.20 7.66 -1.49
C ALA A 287 0.73 7.32 -1.76
N ALA A 288 0.47 6.33 -2.65
CA ALA A 288 -0.88 5.86 -2.93
C ALA A 288 -1.54 5.24 -1.70
N SER A 289 -0.80 4.47 -0.90
CA SER A 289 -1.31 3.85 0.33
C SER A 289 -1.69 4.91 1.36
N VAL A 290 -0.76 5.81 1.70
CA VAL A 290 -0.98 6.84 2.74
C VAL A 290 -2.04 7.84 2.32
N SER A 291 -2.15 8.20 1.04
CA SER A 291 -3.15 9.17 0.57
C SER A 291 -4.60 8.70 0.76
N VAL A 292 -4.85 7.39 0.80
CA VAL A 292 -6.21 6.81 0.97
C VAL A 292 -6.48 6.31 2.38
N SER A 293 -5.45 5.99 3.15
CA SER A 293 -5.59 5.42 4.50
C SER A 293 -5.22 6.40 5.62
N GLY A 294 -4.61 7.55 5.29
CA GLY A 294 -3.92 8.38 6.26
C GLY A 294 -2.63 7.71 6.74
N LEU A 295 -2.07 8.21 7.84
CA LEU A 295 -0.85 7.68 8.40
C LEU A 295 -1.11 6.32 9.07
N ILE A 296 -0.82 5.24 8.37
CA ILE A 296 -0.77 3.90 8.98
C ILE A 296 0.67 3.68 9.44
N GLY A 297 0.85 3.38 10.73
CA GLY A 297 2.17 3.22 11.35
C GLY A 297 2.91 1.98 10.86
N TRP A 298 4.09 1.80 11.36
CA TRP A 298 5.17 0.86 11.08
C TRP A 298 4.76 -0.59 10.82
N GLU A 299 4.26 -0.88 9.62
CA GLU A 299 3.76 -2.19 9.21
C GLU A 299 4.85 -3.06 8.54
N ILE A 300 6.12 -2.91 8.98
CA ILE A 300 7.19 -3.68 8.38
C ILE A 300 7.36 -4.98 9.14
N GLY A 301 6.98 -6.07 8.49
CA GLY A 301 7.53 -7.36 8.83
C GLY A 301 9.05 -7.32 8.68
N ARG A 302 9.80 -7.62 9.74
CA ARG A 302 11.25 -7.83 9.64
C ARG A 302 11.46 -8.96 8.64
N ALA A 303 12.05 -8.65 7.48
CA ALA A 303 12.58 -9.68 6.62
C ALA A 303 13.74 -10.31 7.39
N HIS A 304 13.51 -11.46 8.01
CA HIS A 304 14.60 -12.26 8.54
C HIS A 304 15.32 -12.84 7.33
N VAL A 305 16.46 -12.28 7.02
CA VAL A 305 17.46 -12.85 6.12
C VAL A 305 18.07 -14.09 6.77
#